data_ec83db8679cae653e4cf309feff3f6ae
#
_entry.id   ec83db8679cae653e4cf309feff3f6ae
#
_cell.length_a   1.000
_cell.length_b   1.000
_cell.length_c   1.000
_cell.angle_alpha   90.00
_cell.angle_beta   90.00
_cell.angle_gamma   90.00
#
_symmetry.space_group_name_H-M   'P 1'
#
loop_
_entity.id
_entity.type
_entity.pdbx_description
1 polymer ?
#
loop_
_entity_poly.entity_id
_entity_poly.type
_entity_poly.pdbx_seq_one_letter_code
_entity_poly.pdbx_strand_id
1 'polypeptide(L)'
;MAGRRRSDRALRDKLRSPGRPGMARREDRLRFWALIAAGLSSEDAAIGAGVSPPVGTRWFREAGGMPSSTFAASSKSLSGRYLAFAEREEIALALAQDFGVREIARRLGRAASTVSRELRRNAATRSGGLEYRASTAQWHAERSARRPKRAKLAINGALRAYVQDRLAGQVVAQDGAAVRGPIVPWKGRRHGPRQKRRWGMAWSPEQIAQRLRHDFPGDETMQISHEAIYQALYVQGRGGLRRELTACLRTGRALRVPRARARGRGKAFISPEVMISERPAEADDRAVPGHWEGDLILGVQSSAIGTLVERTTRFTMLLHLPPMDGHGPGARVKNGPALAGHGAGAVRDAITRTITTLPEQLRRSLTWDQGAELSQHAQLRIETGVQIYFCDPHSPWQRGTNENTNGLLRQYFPKGTDLSMHSVDALAAVAATLNGRPRKTLGWRTPAEALDELMKSAHTAVATTG
;
A
#
# COMPACT_ATOMS: atom_id res chain seq x y z
N MET A 1 5.65 -6.29 -57.49
CA MET A 1 4.48 -6.73 -56.71
C MET A 1 4.16 -5.87 -55.46
N ALA A 2 4.61 -4.62 -55.42
CA ALA A 2 4.35 -3.70 -54.27
C ALA A 2 3.21 -2.70 -54.47
N GLY A 3 2.58 -2.66 -55.67
CA GLY A 3 1.57 -1.64 -56.00
C GLY A 3 0.12 -1.94 -55.55
N ARG A 4 -0.24 -3.21 -55.40
CA ARG A 4 -1.62 -3.61 -55.08
C ARG A 4 -2.05 -3.40 -53.61
N ARG A 5 -1.11 -3.27 -52.68
CA ARG A 5 -1.44 -3.08 -51.23
C ARG A 5 -1.79 -1.64 -50.85
N ARG A 6 -1.59 -0.65 -51.70
CA ARG A 6 -1.92 0.75 -51.39
C ARG A 6 -3.34 1.17 -51.82
N SER A 7 -3.89 0.59 -52.86
CA SER A 7 -5.22 0.92 -53.36
C SER A 7 -6.33 0.35 -52.46
N ASP A 8 -6.12 -0.83 -51.85
CA ASP A 8 -7.11 -1.44 -50.92
C ASP A 8 -7.26 -0.71 -49.56
N ARG A 9 -6.28 0.15 -49.23
CA ARG A 9 -6.37 0.94 -47.98
C ARG A 9 -7.22 2.20 -48.11
N ALA A 10 -7.39 2.73 -49.29
CA ALA A 10 -8.14 3.97 -49.56
C ALA A 10 -9.67 3.78 -49.54
N LEU A 11 -10.13 2.54 -49.75
CA LEU A 11 -11.56 2.17 -49.80
C LEU A 11 -12.10 1.58 -48.47
N ARG A 12 -11.26 1.43 -47.44
CA ARG A 12 -11.68 0.97 -46.13
C ARG A 12 -11.98 2.19 -45.25
N ASP A 13 -13.22 2.28 -44.77
CA ASP A 13 -13.54 3.19 -43.68
C ASP A 13 -12.47 3.14 -42.62
N LYS A 14 -11.97 4.30 -42.17
CA LYS A 14 -10.90 4.43 -41.20
C LYS A 14 -11.29 3.71 -39.90
N LEU A 15 -10.94 2.44 -39.82
CA LEU A 15 -11.00 1.70 -38.56
C LEU A 15 -10.12 2.44 -37.53
N ARG A 16 -10.72 2.80 -36.41
CA ARG A 16 -10.08 3.53 -35.31
C ARG A 16 -8.85 2.76 -34.84
N SER A 17 -7.68 3.23 -35.24
CA SER A 17 -6.33 2.78 -34.86
C SER A 17 -5.63 1.89 -35.90
N PRO A 18 -4.72 2.46 -36.73
CA PRO A 18 -3.77 1.67 -37.49
C PRO A 18 -2.56 1.35 -36.63
N GLY A 19 -2.32 0.08 -36.35
CA GLY A 19 -1.02 -0.41 -35.91
C GLY A 19 -0.87 -0.97 -34.50
N ARG A 20 -1.75 -0.70 -33.58
CA ARG A 20 -1.85 -1.42 -32.31
C ARG A 20 -3.30 -1.92 -32.20
N PRO A 21 -3.58 -3.21 -31.88
CA PRO A 21 -4.95 -3.62 -31.64
C PRO A 21 -5.51 -2.68 -30.59
N GLY A 22 -6.44 -1.81 -31.00
CA GLY A 22 -7.14 -0.93 -30.08
C GLY A 22 -7.62 -1.80 -28.94
N MET A 23 -7.43 -1.40 -27.70
CA MET A 23 -8.06 -2.09 -26.57
C MET A 23 -9.55 -2.09 -26.87
N ALA A 24 -10.05 -3.21 -27.38
CA ALA A 24 -11.46 -3.37 -27.64
C ALA A 24 -12.16 -3.09 -26.32
N ARG A 25 -12.94 -2.04 -26.29
CA ARG A 25 -13.61 -1.59 -25.08
C ARG A 25 -14.51 -2.74 -24.64
N ARG A 26 -14.70 -2.88 -23.34
CA ARG A 26 -15.64 -3.86 -22.80
C ARG A 26 -17.02 -3.75 -23.45
N GLU A 27 -17.39 -2.54 -23.86
CA GLU A 27 -18.62 -2.23 -24.57
C GLU A 27 -18.69 -2.86 -25.97
N ASP A 28 -17.59 -2.85 -26.72
CA ASP A 28 -17.51 -3.45 -28.05
C ASP A 28 -17.68 -4.97 -27.98
N ARG A 29 -17.08 -5.60 -26.97
CA ARG A 29 -17.26 -7.04 -26.72
C ARG A 29 -18.69 -7.38 -26.27
N LEU A 30 -19.33 -6.53 -25.46
CA LEU A 30 -20.72 -6.72 -25.07
C LEU A 30 -21.68 -6.62 -26.27
N ARG A 31 -21.44 -5.64 -27.16
CA ARG A 31 -22.20 -5.53 -28.42
C ARG A 31 -21.96 -6.73 -29.30
N PHE A 32 -20.72 -7.14 -29.50
CA PHE A 32 -20.36 -8.32 -30.28
C PHE A 32 -21.16 -9.55 -29.83
N TRP A 33 -21.13 -9.86 -28.53
CA TRP A 33 -21.81 -11.04 -28.01
C TRP A 33 -23.34 -10.90 -27.99
N ALA A 34 -23.85 -9.70 -27.88
CA ALA A 34 -25.30 -9.45 -28.05
C ALA A 34 -25.75 -9.74 -29.50
N LEU A 35 -24.93 -9.37 -30.50
CA LEU A 35 -25.21 -9.64 -31.91
C LEU A 35 -25.06 -11.13 -32.26
N ILE A 36 -24.07 -11.82 -31.68
CA ILE A 36 -23.97 -13.29 -31.76
C ILE A 36 -25.22 -13.96 -31.16
N ALA A 37 -25.67 -13.50 -30.01
CA ALA A 37 -26.88 -14.02 -29.37
C ALA A 37 -28.15 -13.74 -30.18
N ALA A 38 -28.14 -12.71 -31.02
CA ALA A 38 -29.22 -12.41 -31.99
C ALA A 38 -29.09 -13.26 -33.27
N GLY A 39 -28.10 -14.14 -33.38
CA GLY A 39 -27.95 -15.07 -34.50
C GLY A 39 -27.08 -14.57 -35.66
N LEU A 40 -26.36 -13.46 -35.50
CA LEU A 40 -25.40 -12.97 -36.51
C LEU A 40 -24.15 -13.83 -36.57
N SER A 41 -23.51 -13.86 -37.75
CA SER A 41 -22.20 -14.47 -37.92
C SER A 41 -21.11 -13.71 -37.09
N SER A 42 -19.99 -14.36 -36.80
CA SER A 42 -18.87 -13.70 -36.07
C SER A 42 -18.31 -12.52 -36.85
N GLU A 43 -18.39 -12.48 -38.17
CA GLU A 43 -17.94 -11.39 -39.00
C GLU A 43 -18.91 -10.21 -38.97
N ASP A 44 -20.20 -10.48 -39.15
CA ASP A 44 -21.27 -9.45 -39.11
C ASP A 44 -21.40 -8.85 -37.71
N ALA A 45 -21.29 -9.69 -36.67
CA ALA A 45 -21.29 -9.24 -35.30
C ALA A 45 -20.04 -8.36 -34.97
N ALA A 46 -18.91 -8.64 -35.57
CA ALA A 46 -17.73 -7.78 -35.45
C ALA A 46 -17.95 -6.41 -36.09
N ILE A 47 -18.48 -6.38 -37.30
CA ILE A 47 -18.80 -5.15 -38.01
C ILE A 47 -19.83 -4.33 -37.21
N GLY A 48 -20.91 -4.97 -36.75
CA GLY A 48 -21.93 -4.33 -35.93
C GLY A 48 -21.47 -3.83 -34.59
N ALA A 49 -20.41 -4.44 -34.02
CA ALA A 49 -19.75 -4.00 -32.80
C ALA A 49 -18.69 -2.90 -33.01
N GLY A 50 -18.42 -2.53 -34.28
CA GLY A 50 -17.39 -1.53 -34.60
C GLY A 50 -15.96 -2.03 -34.51
N VAL A 51 -15.74 -3.35 -34.61
CA VAL A 51 -14.42 -3.98 -34.63
C VAL A 51 -14.16 -4.71 -35.95
N SER A 52 -12.90 -4.97 -36.27
CA SER A 52 -12.58 -5.67 -37.51
C SER A 52 -13.01 -7.14 -37.46
N PRO A 53 -13.45 -7.73 -38.61
CA PRO A 53 -13.88 -9.13 -38.68
C PRO A 53 -12.83 -10.13 -38.08
N PRO A 54 -11.51 -9.99 -38.33
CA PRO A 54 -10.50 -10.87 -37.71
C PRO A 54 -10.50 -10.81 -36.19
N VAL A 55 -10.84 -9.66 -35.59
CA VAL A 55 -10.93 -9.51 -34.12
C VAL A 55 -12.17 -10.23 -33.60
N GLY A 56 -13.30 -10.09 -34.23
CA GLY A 56 -14.53 -10.79 -33.85
C GLY A 56 -14.41 -12.30 -34.02
N THR A 57 -13.87 -12.76 -35.13
CA THR A 57 -13.61 -14.19 -35.38
C THR A 57 -12.65 -14.77 -34.35
N ARG A 58 -11.63 -14.01 -33.96
CA ARG A 58 -10.73 -14.41 -32.86
C ARG A 58 -11.47 -14.52 -31.54
N TRP A 59 -12.28 -13.52 -31.16
CA TRP A 59 -13.08 -13.57 -29.93
C TRP A 59 -14.03 -14.76 -29.89
N PHE A 60 -14.69 -15.06 -31.02
CA PHE A 60 -15.59 -16.19 -31.15
C PHE A 60 -14.87 -17.52 -30.97
N ARG A 61 -13.70 -17.68 -31.60
CA ARG A 61 -12.89 -18.90 -31.54
C ARG A 61 -12.28 -19.09 -30.15
N GLU A 62 -11.69 -18.03 -29.56
CA GLU A 62 -11.10 -18.07 -28.21
C GLU A 62 -12.15 -18.40 -27.14
N ALA A 63 -13.39 -18.04 -27.36
CA ALA A 63 -14.50 -18.32 -26.45
C ALA A 63 -15.26 -19.63 -26.76
N GLY A 64 -14.79 -20.41 -27.74
CA GLY A 64 -15.48 -21.68 -28.11
C GLY A 64 -16.91 -21.45 -28.65
N GLY A 65 -17.19 -20.31 -29.28
CA GLY A 65 -18.52 -19.97 -29.83
C GLY A 65 -19.53 -19.44 -28.83
N MET A 66 -19.17 -19.38 -27.55
CA MET A 66 -20.02 -18.84 -26.48
C MET A 66 -19.32 -17.66 -25.78
N PRO A 67 -20.07 -16.66 -25.25
CA PRO A 67 -19.47 -15.61 -24.46
C PRO A 67 -18.74 -16.22 -23.27
N SER A 68 -17.45 -15.88 -23.09
CA SER A 68 -16.74 -16.28 -21.90
C SER A 68 -17.50 -15.78 -20.67
N SER A 69 -17.39 -16.52 -19.55
CA SER A 69 -18.01 -16.17 -18.27
C SER A 69 -17.71 -14.72 -17.81
N THR A 70 -16.67 -14.09 -18.35
CA THR A 70 -16.33 -12.67 -18.12
C THR A 70 -17.29 -11.70 -18.83
N PHE A 71 -18.00 -12.15 -19.86
CA PHE A 71 -18.97 -11.36 -20.65
C PHE A 71 -20.41 -11.88 -20.54
N ALA A 72 -20.59 -13.15 -20.14
CA ALA A 72 -21.84 -13.59 -19.55
C ALA A 72 -22.09 -12.76 -18.30
N ALA A 73 -23.32 -12.27 -18.13
CA ALA A 73 -23.69 -11.38 -17.05
C ALA A 73 -23.04 -11.83 -15.74
N SER A 74 -22.10 -11.00 -15.26
CA SER A 74 -21.49 -11.08 -13.93
C SER A 74 -21.14 -12.46 -13.38
N SER A 75 -20.13 -13.13 -13.94
CA SER A 75 -19.45 -14.21 -13.24
C SER A 75 -18.26 -13.70 -12.42
N LYS A 76 -18.42 -12.64 -11.64
CA LYS A 76 -17.58 -12.46 -10.47
C LYS A 76 -17.85 -13.68 -9.61
N SER A 77 -16.79 -14.46 -9.29
CA SER A 77 -16.82 -15.43 -8.21
C SER A 77 -17.47 -14.75 -7.00
N LEU A 78 -18.75 -15.04 -6.82
CA LEU A 78 -19.48 -14.53 -5.68
C LEU A 78 -18.76 -15.11 -4.47
N SER A 79 -18.40 -14.28 -3.51
CA SER A 79 -17.92 -14.76 -2.21
C SER A 79 -18.83 -15.90 -1.79
N GLY A 80 -18.32 -16.97 -1.19
CA GLY A 80 -19.10 -18.16 -0.84
C GLY A 80 -20.40 -17.91 -0.03
N ARG A 81 -20.72 -16.65 0.23
CA ARG A 81 -21.95 -16.16 0.87
C ARG A 81 -23.18 -16.18 -0.06
N TYR A 82 -23.02 -16.11 -1.37
CA TYR A 82 -24.11 -16.04 -2.33
C TYR A 82 -24.13 -17.28 -3.23
N LEU A 83 -25.32 -17.71 -3.66
CA LEU A 83 -25.46 -18.80 -4.62
C LEU A 83 -24.99 -18.35 -6.01
N ALA A 84 -24.16 -19.17 -6.64
CA ALA A 84 -23.77 -19.01 -8.04
C ALA A 84 -24.90 -19.48 -8.98
N PHE A 85 -24.80 -19.13 -10.26
CA PHE A 85 -25.79 -19.59 -11.25
C PHE A 85 -25.82 -21.13 -11.34
N ALA A 86 -24.66 -21.79 -11.36
CA ALA A 86 -24.57 -23.26 -11.37
C ALA A 86 -25.27 -23.90 -10.15
N GLU A 87 -25.11 -23.33 -8.95
CA GLU A 87 -25.82 -23.82 -7.76
C GLU A 87 -27.33 -23.63 -7.87
N ARG A 88 -27.80 -22.57 -8.55
CA ARG A 88 -29.22 -22.38 -8.83
C ARG A 88 -29.77 -23.34 -9.87
N GLU A 89 -28.96 -23.71 -10.86
CA GLU A 89 -29.30 -24.77 -11.83
C GLU A 89 -29.41 -26.13 -11.13
N GLU A 90 -28.49 -26.45 -10.24
CA GLU A 90 -28.56 -27.67 -9.43
C GLU A 90 -29.82 -27.71 -8.54
N ILE A 91 -30.19 -26.57 -7.92
CA ILE A 91 -31.46 -26.45 -7.16
C ILE A 91 -32.66 -26.74 -8.08
N ALA A 92 -32.69 -26.16 -9.29
CA ALA A 92 -33.79 -26.38 -10.22
C ALA A 92 -33.90 -27.85 -10.67
N LEU A 93 -32.77 -28.48 -11.01
CA LEU A 93 -32.71 -29.89 -11.39
C LEU A 93 -33.13 -30.84 -10.28
N ALA A 94 -32.65 -30.57 -9.06
CA ALA A 94 -32.95 -31.39 -7.90
C ALA A 94 -34.43 -31.28 -7.50
N LEU A 95 -35.03 -30.08 -7.61
CA LEU A 95 -36.50 -29.88 -7.42
C LEU A 95 -37.32 -30.63 -8.47
N ALA A 96 -36.88 -30.64 -9.73
CA ALA A 96 -37.53 -31.39 -10.79
C ALA A 96 -37.46 -32.92 -10.57
N GLN A 97 -36.54 -33.38 -9.72
CA GLN A 97 -36.39 -34.76 -9.26
C GLN A 97 -37.06 -35.03 -7.90
N ASP A 98 -37.90 -34.12 -7.44
CA ASP A 98 -38.64 -34.18 -6.16
C ASP A 98 -37.73 -34.28 -4.90
N PHE A 99 -36.48 -33.82 -4.97
CA PHE A 99 -35.65 -33.79 -3.78
C PHE A 99 -36.08 -32.67 -2.82
N GLY A 100 -36.13 -33.03 -1.52
CA GLY A 100 -36.44 -32.08 -0.47
C GLY A 100 -35.30 -31.08 -0.19
N VAL A 101 -35.63 -29.92 0.39
CA VAL A 101 -34.70 -28.82 0.68
C VAL A 101 -33.43 -29.26 1.45
N ARG A 102 -33.57 -30.18 2.38
CA ARG A 102 -32.44 -30.69 3.17
C ARG A 102 -31.45 -31.49 2.31
N GLU A 103 -31.99 -32.33 1.41
CA GLU A 103 -31.17 -33.12 0.50
C GLU A 103 -30.46 -32.25 -0.54
N ILE A 104 -31.17 -31.27 -1.11
CA ILE A 104 -30.59 -30.29 -2.02
C ILE A 104 -29.44 -29.53 -1.34
N ALA A 105 -29.65 -29.08 -0.11
CA ALA A 105 -28.63 -28.38 0.67
C ALA A 105 -27.40 -29.25 0.93
N ARG A 106 -27.60 -30.52 1.25
CA ARG A 106 -26.51 -31.51 1.46
C ARG A 106 -25.67 -31.68 0.18
N ARG A 107 -26.30 -31.88 -0.98
CA ARG A 107 -25.62 -32.02 -2.28
C ARG A 107 -24.81 -30.78 -2.64
N LEU A 108 -25.34 -29.59 -2.40
CA LEU A 108 -24.67 -28.33 -2.68
C LEU A 108 -23.59 -27.93 -1.65
N GLY A 109 -23.48 -28.67 -0.54
CA GLY A 109 -22.60 -28.25 0.57
C GLY A 109 -23.02 -26.92 1.19
N ARG A 110 -24.32 -26.59 1.18
CA ARG A 110 -24.89 -25.33 1.65
C ARG A 110 -25.84 -25.57 2.84
N ALA A 111 -26.04 -24.54 3.68
CA ALA A 111 -27.03 -24.63 4.75
C ALA A 111 -28.44 -24.76 4.18
N ALA A 112 -29.29 -25.63 4.76
CA ALA A 112 -30.70 -25.81 4.37
C ALA A 112 -31.48 -24.50 4.40
N SER A 113 -31.16 -23.59 5.34
CA SER A 113 -31.74 -22.26 5.42
C SER A 113 -31.41 -21.36 4.22
N THR A 114 -30.29 -21.60 3.53
CA THR A 114 -29.91 -20.88 2.31
C THR A 114 -30.80 -21.31 1.15
N VAL A 115 -30.95 -22.61 0.94
CA VAL A 115 -31.82 -23.15 -0.11
C VAL A 115 -33.29 -22.78 0.14
N SER A 116 -33.77 -22.92 1.39
CA SER A 116 -35.13 -22.53 1.75
C SER A 116 -35.42 -21.04 1.48
N ARG A 117 -34.46 -20.14 1.81
CA ARG A 117 -34.59 -18.72 1.50
C ARG A 117 -34.56 -18.41 0.02
N GLU A 118 -33.75 -19.14 -0.75
CA GLU A 118 -33.68 -18.99 -2.20
C GLU A 118 -35.03 -19.36 -2.85
N LEU A 119 -35.59 -20.51 -2.49
CA LEU A 119 -36.90 -20.97 -2.99
C LEU A 119 -38.01 -20.02 -2.59
N ARG A 120 -38.07 -19.60 -1.33
CA ARG A 120 -39.08 -18.66 -0.84
C ARG A 120 -39.12 -17.33 -1.60
N ARG A 121 -37.95 -16.90 -2.07
CA ARG A 121 -37.79 -15.62 -2.80
C ARG A 121 -38.08 -15.73 -4.26
N ASN A 122 -37.79 -16.86 -4.87
CA ASN A 122 -37.71 -16.97 -6.34
C ASN A 122 -38.60 -18.07 -6.94
N ALA A 123 -39.18 -18.98 -6.14
CA ALA A 123 -40.10 -19.95 -6.61
C ALA A 123 -41.54 -19.36 -6.67
N ALA A 124 -42.26 -19.65 -7.73
CA ALA A 124 -43.65 -19.30 -7.89
C ALA A 124 -44.54 -20.53 -7.73
N THR A 125 -45.68 -20.39 -7.04
CA THR A 125 -46.65 -21.47 -6.97
C THR A 125 -47.52 -21.38 -8.23
N ARG A 126 -47.35 -22.32 -9.14
CA ARG A 126 -48.23 -22.46 -10.32
C ARG A 126 -48.88 -23.85 -10.32
N SER A 127 -50.15 -23.91 -10.61
CA SER A 127 -50.92 -25.17 -10.72
C SER A 127 -50.74 -26.14 -9.56
N GLY A 128 -50.59 -25.60 -8.32
CA GLY A 128 -50.41 -26.40 -7.11
C GLY A 128 -48.96 -26.89 -6.86
N GLY A 129 -48.04 -26.66 -7.78
CA GLY A 129 -46.60 -27.03 -7.65
C GLY A 129 -45.68 -25.83 -7.48
N LEU A 130 -44.52 -26.08 -6.87
CA LEU A 130 -43.49 -25.07 -6.69
C LEU A 130 -42.62 -25.02 -7.94
N GLU A 131 -42.77 -24.00 -8.79
CA GLU A 131 -41.95 -23.79 -9.99
C GLU A 131 -40.82 -22.87 -9.67
N TYR A 132 -39.57 -23.38 -9.73
CA TYR A 132 -38.34 -22.61 -9.55
C TYR A 132 -37.52 -22.60 -10.84
N ARG A 133 -37.13 -21.38 -11.27
CA ARG A 133 -36.27 -21.19 -12.46
C ARG A 133 -34.98 -20.50 -12.09
N ALA A 134 -33.85 -21.20 -12.31
CA ALA A 134 -32.52 -20.71 -12.02
C ALA A 134 -32.22 -19.36 -12.70
N SER A 135 -32.63 -19.20 -13.97
CA SER A 135 -32.45 -17.95 -14.73
C SER A 135 -33.20 -16.76 -14.12
N THR A 136 -34.42 -16.98 -13.66
CA THR A 136 -35.24 -15.94 -13.01
C THR A 136 -34.62 -15.57 -11.66
N ALA A 137 -34.20 -16.55 -10.87
CA ALA A 137 -33.54 -16.34 -9.59
C ALA A 137 -32.24 -15.60 -9.76
N GLN A 138 -31.44 -15.95 -10.77
CA GLN A 138 -30.21 -15.24 -11.10
C GLN A 138 -30.49 -13.78 -11.50
N TRP A 139 -31.47 -13.53 -12.35
CA TRP A 139 -31.86 -12.17 -12.74
C TRP A 139 -32.26 -11.32 -11.52
N HIS A 140 -33.05 -11.89 -10.59
CA HIS A 140 -33.43 -11.20 -9.35
C HIS A 140 -32.22 -10.91 -8.47
N ALA A 141 -31.27 -11.84 -8.36
CA ALA A 141 -30.04 -11.68 -7.59
C ALA A 141 -29.17 -10.57 -8.20
N GLU A 142 -29.01 -10.54 -9.53
CA GLU A 142 -28.26 -9.51 -10.24
C GLU A 142 -28.92 -8.12 -10.12
N ARG A 143 -30.24 -8.05 -10.28
CA ARG A 143 -31.01 -6.82 -10.07
C ARG A 143 -30.82 -6.30 -8.64
N SER A 144 -30.88 -7.19 -7.65
CA SER A 144 -30.65 -6.82 -6.23
C SER A 144 -29.21 -6.39 -5.96
N ALA A 145 -28.23 -7.01 -6.62
CA ALA A 145 -26.82 -6.63 -6.53
C ALA A 145 -26.55 -5.25 -7.16
N ARG A 146 -27.33 -4.86 -8.18
CA ARG A 146 -27.24 -3.54 -8.82
C ARG A 146 -27.88 -2.42 -8.01
N ARG A 147 -28.62 -2.73 -6.94
CA ARG A 147 -29.23 -1.71 -6.09
C ARG A 147 -28.16 -0.80 -5.52
N PRO A 148 -28.24 0.51 -5.72
CA PRO A 148 -27.27 1.44 -5.16
C PRO A 148 -27.35 1.39 -3.64
N LYS A 149 -26.29 0.80 -3.02
CA LYS A 149 -26.13 0.88 -1.57
C LYS A 149 -25.58 2.25 -1.25
N ARG A 150 -26.22 2.97 -0.34
CA ARG A 150 -25.67 4.23 0.17
C ARG A 150 -24.27 3.96 0.74
N ALA A 151 -23.31 4.80 0.34
CA ALA A 151 -21.93 4.66 0.81
C ALA A 151 -21.87 4.85 2.35
N LYS A 152 -21.16 3.97 3.07
CA LYS A 152 -21.01 4.08 4.53
C LYS A 152 -20.54 5.48 4.96
N LEU A 153 -19.59 6.07 4.22
CA LEU A 153 -19.07 7.41 4.49
C LEU A 153 -20.11 8.54 4.29
N ALA A 154 -21.17 8.30 3.53
CA ALA A 154 -22.25 9.26 3.37
C ALA A 154 -23.25 9.21 4.55
N ILE A 155 -23.40 8.03 5.17
CA ILE A 155 -24.37 7.81 6.24
C ILE A 155 -23.73 8.00 7.63
N ASN A 156 -22.53 7.43 7.84
CA ASN A 156 -21.87 7.48 9.14
C ASN A 156 -20.93 8.71 9.21
N GLY A 157 -21.35 9.73 9.96
CA GLY A 157 -20.59 10.97 10.15
C GLY A 157 -19.30 10.76 10.95
N ALA A 158 -19.32 9.89 11.98
CA ALA A 158 -18.14 9.59 12.81
C ALA A 158 -17.06 8.87 11.98
N LEU A 159 -17.45 7.84 11.20
CA LEU A 159 -16.54 7.16 10.27
C LEU A 159 -15.96 8.13 9.24
N ARG A 160 -16.79 9.02 8.69
CA ARG A 160 -16.35 10.02 7.71
C ARG A 160 -15.33 10.98 8.33
N ALA A 161 -15.60 11.51 9.52
CA ALA A 161 -14.68 12.41 10.22
C ALA A 161 -13.34 11.69 10.49
N TYR A 162 -13.37 10.49 11.06
CA TYR A 162 -12.17 9.68 11.30
C TYR A 162 -11.31 9.50 10.04
N VAL A 163 -11.93 9.15 8.91
CA VAL A 163 -11.23 8.93 7.64
C VAL A 163 -10.68 10.26 7.08
N GLN A 164 -11.46 11.34 7.16
CA GLN A 164 -11.03 12.66 6.67
C GLN A 164 -9.84 13.21 7.44
N ASP A 165 -9.87 13.13 8.77
CA ASP A 165 -8.81 13.65 9.64
C ASP A 165 -7.47 12.96 9.35
N ARG A 166 -7.50 11.64 9.22
CA ARG A 166 -6.29 10.86 8.94
C ARG A 166 -5.80 10.98 7.51
N LEU A 167 -6.69 11.16 6.54
CA LEU A 167 -6.32 11.51 5.17
C LEU A 167 -5.74 12.93 5.08
N ALA A 168 -6.26 13.86 5.87
CA ALA A 168 -5.76 15.23 5.94
C ALA A 168 -4.46 15.35 6.75
N GLY A 169 -4.06 14.30 7.47
CA GLY A 169 -2.93 14.32 8.38
C GLY A 169 -3.23 15.03 9.72
N GLN A 170 -4.48 15.21 10.04
CA GLN A 170 -4.93 15.69 11.35
C GLN A 170 -4.98 14.48 12.30
N VAL A 171 -3.79 14.07 12.77
CA VAL A 171 -3.65 12.95 13.69
C VAL A 171 -3.56 13.47 15.11
N VAL A 172 -4.31 12.84 16.01
CA VAL A 172 -4.29 13.13 17.45
C VAL A 172 -3.49 12.01 18.11
N ALA A 173 -2.59 12.36 19.01
CA ALA A 173 -1.86 11.42 19.85
C ALA A 173 -2.80 10.77 20.88
N GLN A 174 -2.34 9.74 21.60
CA GLN A 174 -3.15 9.04 22.60
C GLN A 174 -3.64 9.94 23.74
N ASP A 175 -2.89 10.99 24.04
CA ASP A 175 -3.22 12.02 25.04
C ASP A 175 -4.24 13.08 24.56
N GLY A 176 -4.73 12.96 23.32
CA GLY A 176 -5.63 13.91 22.71
C GLY A 176 -4.95 15.14 22.10
N ALA A 177 -3.63 15.28 22.20
CA ALA A 177 -2.90 16.39 21.62
C ALA A 177 -2.79 16.25 20.09
N ALA A 178 -2.98 17.37 19.38
CA ALA A 178 -2.78 17.39 17.93
C ALA A 178 -1.29 17.20 17.61
N VAL A 179 -0.95 16.14 16.89
CA VAL A 179 0.40 15.93 16.39
C VAL A 179 0.69 16.98 15.32
N ARG A 180 1.49 17.98 15.67
CA ARG A 180 1.96 18.97 14.72
C ARG A 180 3.00 18.33 13.80
N GLY A 181 2.70 18.29 12.51
CA GLY A 181 3.67 17.82 11.54
C GLY A 181 4.70 18.88 11.18
N PRO A 182 5.82 18.44 10.59
CA PRO A 182 6.87 19.35 10.18
C PRO A 182 6.37 20.28 9.09
N ILE A 183 6.66 21.58 9.24
CA ILE A 183 6.60 22.54 8.16
C ILE A 183 7.86 22.35 7.32
N VAL A 184 7.84 21.41 6.40
CA VAL A 184 8.96 21.20 5.49
C VAL A 184 8.71 22.01 4.23
N PRO A 185 9.52 23.07 3.95
CA PRO A 185 9.41 23.79 2.71
C PRO A 185 9.77 22.87 1.55
N TRP A 186 8.80 22.57 0.71
CA TRP A 186 9.01 21.74 -0.46
C TRP A 186 9.78 22.51 -1.54
N LYS A 187 11.06 22.22 -1.68
CA LYS A 187 11.87 22.62 -2.85
C LYS A 187 11.89 21.47 -3.86
N GLY A 188 10.76 21.17 -4.49
CA GLY A 188 10.66 20.15 -5.53
C GLY A 188 11.21 20.62 -6.87
N ARG A 189 11.43 19.69 -7.80
CA ARG A 189 11.82 20.00 -9.19
C ARG A 189 10.85 21.00 -9.80
N ARG A 190 11.36 21.97 -10.59
CA ARG A 190 10.63 23.07 -11.23
C ARG A 190 9.41 22.65 -12.07
N HIS A 191 9.30 21.40 -12.47
CA HIS A 191 8.23 20.86 -13.32
C HIS A 191 7.58 19.64 -12.67
N GLY A 192 6.34 19.81 -12.18
CA GLY A 192 5.51 18.69 -11.73
C GLY A 192 4.41 19.09 -10.75
N PRO A 193 3.29 18.34 -10.72
CA PRO A 193 2.12 18.63 -9.88
C PRO A 193 2.37 18.41 -8.38
N ARG A 194 3.63 18.31 -7.94
CA ARG A 194 4.03 17.96 -6.57
C ARG A 194 4.11 19.13 -5.60
N GLN A 195 4.09 20.36 -6.08
CA GLN A 195 4.26 21.58 -5.23
C GLN A 195 3.12 21.82 -4.23
N LYS A 196 1.92 21.27 -4.46
CA LYS A 196 0.73 21.48 -3.61
C LYS A 196 0.37 20.25 -2.75
N ARG A 197 1.25 19.30 -2.54
CA ARG A 197 0.91 18.07 -1.82
C ARG A 197 1.02 18.20 -0.31
N ARG A 198 -0.09 18.01 0.39
CA ARG A 198 -0.19 17.91 1.86
C ARG A 198 -0.10 16.45 2.32
N TRP A 199 1.02 15.78 2.10
CA TRP A 199 1.09 14.33 2.29
C TRP A 199 2.02 13.85 3.40
N GLY A 200 2.76 14.76 4.03
CA GLY A 200 3.72 14.42 5.08
C GLY A 200 3.09 13.64 6.24
N MET A 201 1.90 14.01 6.69
CA MET A 201 1.24 13.43 7.87
C MET A 201 0.09 12.47 7.52
N ALA A 202 -0.39 12.48 6.28
CA ALA A 202 -1.52 11.69 5.85
C ALA A 202 -1.29 10.18 5.93
N TRP A 203 -2.26 9.46 6.44
CA TRP A 203 -2.29 8.01 6.38
C TRP A 203 -2.82 7.53 5.02
N SER A 204 -2.35 6.38 4.56
CA SER A 204 -2.92 5.76 3.36
C SER A 204 -4.30 5.16 3.67
N PRO A 205 -5.18 5.04 2.66
CA PRO A 205 -6.46 4.35 2.82
C PRO A 205 -6.35 2.95 3.42
N GLU A 206 -5.28 2.21 3.13
CA GLU A 206 -5.03 0.89 3.72
C GLU A 206 -4.71 0.99 5.22
N GLN A 207 -3.86 1.93 5.61
CA GLN A 207 -3.57 2.18 7.02
C GLN A 207 -4.83 2.54 7.80
N ILE A 208 -5.66 3.42 7.25
CA ILE A 208 -6.93 3.84 7.86
C ILE A 208 -7.89 2.67 8.00
N ALA A 209 -8.10 1.91 6.92
CA ALA A 209 -9.05 0.79 6.92
C ALA A 209 -8.68 -0.32 7.91
N GLN A 210 -7.39 -0.57 8.08
CA GLN A 210 -6.92 -1.60 9.01
C GLN A 210 -6.87 -1.08 10.44
N ARG A 211 -6.50 0.17 10.63
CA ARG A 211 -6.47 0.79 11.95
C ARG A 211 -7.87 0.92 12.57
N LEU A 212 -8.90 1.17 11.78
CA LEU A 212 -10.29 1.17 12.25
C LEU A 212 -10.70 -0.13 12.93
N ARG A 213 -10.16 -1.27 12.49
CA ARG A 213 -10.43 -2.57 13.14
C ARG A 213 -9.75 -2.70 14.50
N HIS A 214 -8.63 -2.01 14.66
CA HIS A 214 -7.88 -1.98 15.91
C HIS A 214 -8.52 -0.99 16.91
N ASP A 215 -8.87 0.22 16.44
CA ASP A 215 -9.42 1.28 17.28
C ASP A 215 -10.89 1.03 17.67
N PHE A 216 -11.64 0.30 16.82
CA PHE A 216 -13.06 -0.03 17.03
C PHE A 216 -13.30 -1.53 16.85
N PRO A 217 -12.77 -2.39 17.77
CA PRO A 217 -12.97 -3.82 17.70
C PRO A 217 -14.45 -4.16 17.93
N GLY A 218 -15.05 -4.90 16.98
CA GLY A 218 -16.46 -5.31 17.07
C GLY A 218 -17.49 -4.30 16.55
N ASP A 219 -17.15 -3.05 16.28
CA ASP A 219 -18.06 -2.09 15.67
C ASP A 219 -17.99 -2.15 14.13
N GLU A 220 -18.90 -2.93 13.53
CA GLU A 220 -19.00 -3.04 12.07
C GLU A 220 -19.37 -1.70 11.39
N THR A 221 -19.98 -0.76 12.10
CA THR A 221 -20.38 0.54 11.52
C THR A 221 -19.18 1.41 11.26
N MET A 222 -18.12 1.28 12.07
CA MET A 222 -16.85 1.97 11.92
C MET A 222 -15.87 1.25 11.00
N GLN A 223 -16.20 0.08 10.45
CA GLN A 223 -15.32 -0.64 9.54
C GLN A 223 -15.59 -0.31 8.09
N ILE A 224 -14.53 -0.06 7.33
CA ILE A 224 -14.58 0.22 5.90
C ILE A 224 -13.36 -0.39 5.18
N SER A 225 -13.54 -0.79 3.91
CA SER A 225 -12.41 -1.25 3.10
C SER A 225 -11.62 -0.07 2.51
N HIS A 226 -10.31 -0.26 2.32
CA HIS A 226 -9.48 0.75 1.67
C HIS A 226 -9.96 1.08 0.24
N GLU A 227 -10.52 0.10 -0.46
CA GLU A 227 -11.09 0.31 -1.79
C GLU A 227 -12.33 1.25 -1.74
N ALA A 228 -13.19 1.10 -0.72
CA ALA A 228 -14.32 2.00 -0.54
C ALA A 228 -13.87 3.44 -0.23
N ILE A 229 -12.76 3.61 0.49
CA ILE A 229 -12.15 4.93 0.72
C ILE A 229 -11.62 5.50 -0.61
N TYR A 230 -10.90 4.69 -1.42
CA TYR A 230 -10.46 5.13 -2.75
C TYR A 230 -11.62 5.50 -3.66
N GLN A 231 -12.68 4.70 -3.68
CA GLN A 231 -13.87 5.00 -4.48
C GLN A 231 -14.53 6.29 -4.03
N ALA A 232 -14.60 6.56 -2.71
CA ALA A 232 -15.14 7.79 -2.18
C ALA A 232 -14.30 9.03 -2.54
N LEU A 233 -12.99 8.87 -2.73
CA LEU A 233 -12.09 9.94 -3.14
C LEU A 233 -12.17 10.26 -4.64
N TYR A 234 -12.31 9.23 -5.48
CA TYR A 234 -12.19 9.37 -6.93
C TYR A 234 -13.52 9.38 -7.68
N VAL A 235 -14.56 8.78 -7.12
CA VAL A 235 -15.89 8.71 -7.77
C VAL A 235 -16.77 9.80 -7.17
N GLN A 236 -16.99 10.87 -7.92
CA GLN A 236 -17.92 11.93 -7.54
C GLN A 236 -19.33 11.36 -7.38
N GLY A 237 -20.03 11.75 -6.31
CA GLY A 237 -21.40 11.32 -6.00
C GLY A 237 -21.51 10.05 -5.14
N ARG A 238 -20.43 9.32 -4.86
CA ARG A 238 -20.45 8.14 -3.98
C ARG A 238 -19.91 8.34 -2.57
N GLY A 239 -19.19 9.42 -2.33
CA GLY A 239 -18.52 9.59 -1.04
C GLY A 239 -18.77 10.95 -0.39
N GLY A 240 -18.96 10.95 0.92
CA GLY A 240 -18.96 12.16 1.73
C GLY A 240 -17.56 12.74 1.98
N LEU A 241 -16.51 12.29 1.25
CA LEU A 241 -15.14 12.78 1.42
C LEU A 241 -14.89 14.03 0.58
N ARG A 242 -14.10 14.97 1.13
CA ARG A 242 -13.71 16.20 0.43
C ARG A 242 -12.76 15.85 -0.73
N ARG A 243 -13.00 16.40 -1.91
CA ARG A 243 -12.18 16.18 -3.13
C ARG A 243 -10.71 16.53 -2.95
N GLU A 244 -10.43 17.55 -2.13
CA GLU A 244 -9.07 18.02 -1.83
C GLU A 244 -8.18 16.95 -1.18
N LEU A 245 -8.79 15.95 -0.52
CA LEU A 245 -8.08 14.86 0.15
C LEU A 245 -7.33 13.93 -0.82
N THR A 246 -7.65 13.96 -2.12
CA THR A 246 -6.86 13.22 -3.13
C THR A 246 -5.42 13.75 -3.21
N ALA A 247 -5.19 15.03 -2.91
CA ALA A 247 -3.87 15.63 -2.84
C ALA A 247 -3.04 15.11 -1.65
N CYS A 248 -3.70 14.56 -0.64
CA CYS A 248 -3.06 13.99 0.55
C CYS A 248 -2.53 12.56 0.32
N LEU A 249 -2.89 11.91 -0.77
CA LEU A 249 -2.36 10.59 -1.09
C LEU A 249 -0.90 10.66 -1.53
N ARG A 250 -0.09 9.69 -1.07
CA ARG A 250 1.37 9.63 -1.34
C ARG A 250 1.75 9.81 -2.80
N THR A 251 0.97 9.30 -3.74
CA THR A 251 1.23 9.44 -5.16
C THR A 251 0.49 10.61 -5.81
N GLY A 252 -0.58 11.11 -5.18
CA GLY A 252 -1.45 12.17 -5.70
C GLY A 252 -1.94 11.91 -7.13
N ARG A 253 -1.91 10.66 -7.59
CA ARG A 253 -2.33 10.28 -8.94
C ARG A 253 -3.81 9.92 -8.95
N ALA A 254 -4.51 10.39 -9.95
CA ALA A 254 -5.92 10.04 -10.17
C ALA A 254 -6.12 8.57 -10.60
N LEU A 255 -5.04 7.88 -11.03
CA LEU A 255 -5.07 6.49 -11.49
C LEU A 255 -3.93 5.67 -10.89
N ARG A 256 -4.20 4.41 -10.59
CA ARG A 256 -3.24 3.43 -10.04
C ARG A 256 -2.46 2.78 -11.19
N VAL A 257 -1.11 2.88 -11.15
CA VAL A 257 -0.21 2.26 -12.15
C VAL A 257 0.63 1.18 -11.49
N PRO A 258 0.83 -0.02 -12.10
CA PRO A 258 1.67 -1.09 -11.57
C PRO A 258 3.16 -0.70 -11.49
N ARG A 259 3.89 -1.31 -10.54
CA ARG A 259 5.33 -1.05 -10.33
C ARG A 259 6.21 -1.92 -11.22
N ALA A 260 7.16 -1.30 -11.94
CA ALA A 260 8.30 -1.98 -12.56
C ALA A 260 9.50 -2.03 -11.60
N ARG A 261 10.28 -3.12 -11.64
CA ARG A 261 11.47 -3.34 -10.78
C ARG A 261 12.74 -2.85 -11.47
N ALA A 262 13.63 -2.18 -10.73
CA ALA A 262 14.97 -1.78 -11.19
C ALA A 262 16.05 -2.46 -10.32
N ARG A 263 17.16 -2.86 -10.94
CA ARG A 263 18.37 -3.47 -10.32
C ARG A 263 19.54 -2.49 -10.36
N GLY A 264 20.40 -2.49 -9.34
CA GLY A 264 21.62 -1.70 -9.27
C GLY A 264 22.78 -2.44 -8.57
N ARG A 265 24.04 -2.10 -8.91
CA ARG A 265 25.30 -2.75 -8.48
C ARG A 265 26.17 -1.82 -7.64
N GLY A 266 27.02 -2.35 -6.78
CA GLY A 266 28.05 -1.63 -6.01
C GLY A 266 29.17 -2.50 -5.44
N LYS A 267 30.32 -1.97 -4.97
CA LYS A 267 31.56 -2.67 -4.52
C LYS A 267 32.06 -2.22 -3.12
N ALA A 268 32.88 -3.02 -2.48
CA ALA A 268 33.18 -3.11 -1.05
C ALA A 268 34.65 -3.09 -0.62
N PHE A 269 34.91 -2.79 0.66
CA PHE A 269 36.15 -3.14 1.42
C PHE A 269 36.01 -2.87 2.92
N ILE A 270 36.20 -3.86 3.82
CA ILE A 270 36.53 -3.71 5.27
C ILE A 270 36.93 -5.06 5.94
N SER A 271 37.48 -5.02 7.15
CA SER A 271 38.06 -6.14 7.94
C SER A 271 37.01 -7.03 8.65
N PRO A 272 37.35 -8.34 8.95
CA PRO A 272 36.36 -9.37 9.32
C PRO A 272 35.67 -9.23 10.69
N GLU A 273 36.32 -8.62 11.68
CA GLU A 273 35.94 -8.74 13.10
C GLU A 273 34.69 -7.93 13.54
N VAL A 274 34.18 -7.06 12.67
CA VAL A 274 33.04 -6.19 12.97
C VAL A 274 31.93 -6.37 11.93
N MET A 275 31.96 -7.52 11.30
CA MET A 275 31.00 -7.85 10.23
C MET A 275 29.67 -8.32 10.81
N ILE A 276 28.63 -8.15 10.04
CA ILE A 276 27.26 -8.54 10.43
C ILE A 276 27.12 -10.03 10.73
N SER A 277 28.03 -10.88 10.22
CA SER A 277 28.11 -12.31 10.54
C SER A 277 28.32 -12.59 12.03
N GLU A 278 28.98 -11.69 12.76
CA GLU A 278 29.22 -11.80 14.19
C GLU A 278 28.08 -11.23 15.07
N ARG A 279 27.03 -10.73 14.42
CA ARG A 279 25.87 -10.18 15.13
C ARG A 279 25.07 -11.31 15.78
N PRO A 280 24.60 -11.14 17.06
CA PRO A 280 23.80 -12.13 17.74
C PRO A 280 22.56 -12.54 16.93
N ALA A 281 22.23 -13.83 16.92
CA ALA A 281 21.07 -14.36 16.20
C ALA A 281 19.75 -13.71 16.64
N GLU A 282 19.65 -13.31 17.92
CA GLU A 282 18.51 -12.57 18.48
C GLU A 282 18.23 -11.23 17.77
N ALA A 283 19.25 -10.62 17.17
CA ALA A 283 19.09 -9.43 16.37
C ALA A 283 18.49 -9.73 14.99
N ASP A 284 18.60 -10.97 14.49
CA ASP A 284 18.10 -11.34 13.16
C ASP A 284 16.62 -11.70 13.16
N ASP A 285 16.15 -12.41 14.15
CA ASP A 285 14.74 -12.80 14.27
C ASP A 285 13.82 -11.65 14.73
N ARG A 286 14.41 -10.53 15.17
CA ARG A 286 13.71 -9.32 15.64
C ARG A 286 12.79 -9.56 16.85
N ALA A 287 13.09 -10.58 17.63
CA ALA A 287 12.33 -10.90 18.83
C ALA A 287 12.74 -10.01 20.01
N VAL A 288 14.03 -9.65 20.06
CA VAL A 288 14.61 -8.86 21.14
C VAL A 288 14.77 -7.39 20.71
N PRO A 289 14.22 -6.43 21.47
CA PRO A 289 14.38 -5.01 21.17
C PRO A 289 15.77 -4.50 21.55
N GLY A 290 16.13 -3.31 21.03
CA GLY A 290 17.40 -2.65 21.31
C GLY A 290 18.48 -2.83 20.24
N HIS A 291 18.12 -3.46 19.13
CA HIS A 291 18.97 -3.59 17.97
C HIS A 291 18.59 -2.55 16.91
N TRP A 292 19.50 -1.64 16.59
CA TRP A 292 19.29 -0.51 15.71
C TRP A 292 19.94 -0.70 14.35
N GLU A 293 19.33 -0.16 13.33
CA GLU A 293 19.92 0.02 12.00
C GLU A 293 20.10 1.52 11.75
N GLY A 294 21.30 1.94 11.35
CA GLY A 294 21.61 3.34 11.09
C GLY A 294 22.09 3.59 9.65
N ASP A 295 21.92 4.84 9.18
CA ASP A 295 22.34 5.28 7.84
C ASP A 295 22.31 6.81 7.75
N LEU A 296 22.91 7.36 6.67
CA LEU A 296 22.84 8.78 6.35
C LEU A 296 21.93 9.04 5.14
N ILE A 297 21.06 10.03 5.26
CA ILE A 297 20.35 10.60 4.12
C ILE A 297 21.13 11.83 3.65
N LEU A 298 21.70 11.74 2.45
CA LEU A 298 22.49 12.82 1.86
C LEU A 298 21.64 13.78 1.05
N GLY A 299 21.91 15.08 1.20
CA GLY A 299 21.35 16.20 0.45
C GLY A 299 22.38 16.86 -0.47
N VAL A 300 22.07 18.08 -0.92
CA VAL A 300 23.04 18.92 -1.67
C VAL A 300 24.09 19.50 -0.72
N GLN A 301 25.21 19.93 -1.29
CA GLN A 301 26.36 20.51 -0.55
C GLN A 301 26.88 19.58 0.56
N SER A 302 26.74 18.28 0.38
CA SER A 302 27.11 17.26 1.37
C SER A 302 26.36 17.38 2.71
N SER A 303 25.21 18.08 2.74
CA SER A 303 24.36 18.10 3.93
C SER A 303 23.79 16.70 4.21
N ALA A 304 23.63 16.33 5.47
CA ALA A 304 23.20 15.01 5.88
C ALA A 304 22.22 15.07 7.06
N ILE A 305 21.38 14.03 7.15
CA ILE A 305 20.59 13.69 8.35
C ILE A 305 20.88 12.23 8.64
N GLY A 306 21.25 11.90 9.88
CA GLY A 306 21.40 10.52 10.30
C GLY A 306 20.03 9.91 10.66
N THR A 307 19.92 8.60 10.48
CA THR A 307 18.72 7.84 10.82
C THR A 307 19.10 6.67 11.70
N LEU A 308 18.34 6.46 12.77
CA LEU A 308 18.41 5.28 13.62
C LEU A 308 17.02 4.64 13.63
N VAL A 309 16.95 3.37 13.29
CA VAL A 309 15.66 2.64 13.25
C VAL A 309 15.78 1.38 14.08
N GLU A 310 14.95 1.25 15.10
CA GLU A 310 14.90 0.05 15.94
C GLU A 310 14.24 -1.10 15.13
N ARG A 311 14.85 -2.28 15.17
CA ARG A 311 14.53 -3.39 14.27
C ARG A 311 13.21 -4.07 14.56
N THR A 312 12.84 -4.21 15.83
CA THR A 312 11.61 -4.88 16.29
C THR A 312 10.39 -3.97 16.11
N THR A 313 10.47 -2.78 16.67
CA THR A 313 9.36 -1.81 16.73
C THR A 313 9.27 -0.88 15.52
N ARG A 314 10.31 -0.80 14.71
CA ARG A 314 10.44 0.18 13.62
C ARG A 314 10.46 1.63 14.10
N PHE A 315 10.69 1.85 15.39
CA PHE A 315 10.82 3.18 15.95
C PHE A 315 12.01 3.90 15.33
N THR A 316 11.79 5.15 14.94
CA THR A 316 12.76 5.92 14.16
C THR A 316 13.17 7.15 14.94
N MET A 317 14.48 7.37 15.06
CA MET A 317 15.07 8.61 15.53
C MET A 317 15.88 9.25 14.40
N LEU A 318 15.94 10.58 14.38
CA LEU A 318 16.69 11.34 13.39
C LEU A 318 17.82 12.10 14.08
N LEU A 319 19.02 12.01 13.52
CA LEU A 319 20.21 12.68 14.03
C LEU A 319 20.37 14.02 13.32
N HIS A 320 20.45 15.08 14.08
CA HIS A 320 20.79 16.41 13.58
C HIS A 320 22.28 16.52 13.37
N LEU A 321 22.69 16.79 12.14
CA LEU A 321 24.08 16.92 11.70
C LEU A 321 24.29 18.29 11.04
N PRO A 322 24.39 19.37 11.84
CA PRO A 322 24.56 20.72 11.31
C PRO A 322 25.93 20.88 10.67
N PRO A 323 26.09 21.76 9.70
CA PRO A 323 27.40 22.15 9.19
C PRO A 323 28.26 22.71 10.31
N MET A 324 29.56 22.41 10.24
CA MET A 324 30.55 22.96 11.17
C MET A 324 31.01 24.36 10.72
N ASP A 325 31.61 25.11 11.65
CA ASP A 325 32.19 26.42 11.37
C ASP A 325 33.19 26.33 10.21
N GLY A 326 33.12 27.26 9.29
CA GLY A 326 33.94 27.26 8.06
C GLY A 326 33.31 26.49 6.88
N HIS A 327 32.14 25.91 7.03
CA HIS A 327 31.40 25.34 5.89
C HIS A 327 30.76 26.48 5.06
N GLY A 328 31.14 26.59 3.80
CA GLY A 328 30.62 27.62 2.90
C GLY A 328 30.94 27.35 1.42
N PRO A 329 30.60 28.27 0.51
CA PRO A 329 30.80 28.11 -0.92
C PRO A 329 32.27 28.19 -1.37
N GLY A 330 33.21 28.31 -0.42
CA GLY A 330 34.64 28.32 -0.71
C GLY A 330 35.19 27.04 -1.34
N ALA A 331 36.39 27.14 -1.93
CA ALA A 331 37.03 25.99 -2.57
C ALA A 331 37.26 24.87 -1.54
N ARG A 332 36.76 23.67 -1.83
CA ARG A 332 36.96 22.48 -0.98
C ARG A 332 38.44 22.12 -0.96
N VAL A 333 39.04 22.09 0.20
CA VAL A 333 40.39 21.57 0.39
C VAL A 333 40.30 20.04 0.24
N LYS A 334 41.01 19.49 -0.73
CA LYS A 334 41.12 18.03 -0.94
C LYS A 334 41.85 17.46 0.27
N ASN A 335 41.22 16.68 1.11
CA ASN A 335 41.68 16.17 2.40
C ASN A 335 41.48 17.12 3.61
N GLY A 336 40.70 18.17 3.49
CA GLY A 336 40.28 18.99 4.64
C GLY A 336 39.22 18.28 5.51
N PRO A 337 38.93 18.84 6.71
CA PRO A 337 37.89 18.31 7.60
C PRO A 337 36.52 18.27 6.90
N ALA A 338 35.70 17.28 7.25
CA ALA A 338 34.36 17.11 6.69
C ALA A 338 33.41 18.13 7.33
N LEU A 339 33.52 19.42 6.96
CA LEU A 339 32.78 20.56 7.54
C LEU A 339 31.27 20.51 7.31
N ALA A 340 30.80 19.61 6.43
CA ALA A 340 29.37 19.43 6.16
C ALA A 340 28.57 18.79 7.32
N GLY A 341 29.21 18.52 8.48
CA GLY A 341 28.55 18.03 9.68
C GLY A 341 28.37 16.51 9.76
N HIS A 342 28.83 15.74 8.78
CA HIS A 342 28.78 14.27 8.79
C HIS A 342 30.16 13.60 8.81
N GLY A 343 31.16 14.28 9.31
CA GLY A 343 32.46 13.68 9.67
C GLY A 343 32.31 12.70 10.83
N ALA A 344 33.26 11.77 10.96
CA ALA A 344 33.18 10.69 11.95
C ALA A 344 32.95 11.16 13.39
N GLY A 345 33.58 12.26 13.81
CA GLY A 345 33.35 12.85 15.13
C GLY A 345 31.92 13.38 15.30
N ALA A 346 31.43 14.16 14.35
CA ALA A 346 30.07 14.73 14.41
C ALA A 346 28.99 13.64 14.43
N VAL A 347 29.16 12.59 13.62
CA VAL A 347 28.24 11.44 13.59
C VAL A 347 28.30 10.68 14.90
N ARG A 348 29.50 10.36 15.42
CA ARG A 348 29.68 9.75 16.73
C ARG A 348 28.96 10.53 17.83
N ASP A 349 29.22 11.82 17.95
CA ASP A 349 28.64 12.68 18.98
C ASP A 349 27.11 12.77 18.88
N ALA A 350 26.56 12.82 17.64
CA ALA A 350 25.12 12.82 17.42
C ALA A 350 24.48 11.48 17.81
N ILE A 351 25.12 10.36 17.49
CA ILE A 351 24.64 9.03 17.90
C ILE A 351 24.72 8.91 19.42
N THR A 352 25.84 9.27 20.04
CA THR A 352 26.00 9.22 21.49
C THR A 352 24.92 10.02 22.21
N ARG A 353 24.71 11.29 21.85
CA ARG A 353 23.64 12.11 22.43
C ARG A 353 22.27 11.51 22.32
N THR A 354 21.98 10.85 21.20
CA THR A 354 20.66 10.29 20.93
C THR A 354 20.45 8.95 21.62
N ILE A 355 21.43 8.04 21.54
CA ILE A 355 21.31 6.69 22.12
C ILE A 355 21.34 6.72 23.65
N THR A 356 22.10 7.62 24.27
CA THR A 356 22.16 7.72 25.73
C THR A 356 20.88 8.17 26.38
N THR A 357 19.93 8.76 25.62
CA THR A 357 18.59 9.06 26.13
C THR A 357 17.71 7.82 26.29
N LEU A 358 18.12 6.69 25.71
CA LEU A 358 17.36 5.45 25.77
C LEU A 358 17.69 4.66 27.05
N PRO A 359 16.75 3.87 27.59
CA PRO A 359 17.03 2.89 28.61
C PRO A 359 18.09 1.86 28.17
N GLU A 360 18.83 1.31 29.11
CA GLU A 360 19.91 0.38 28.82
C GLU A 360 19.49 -0.84 28.01
N GLN A 361 18.29 -1.36 28.28
CA GLN A 361 17.72 -2.51 27.57
C GLN A 361 17.52 -2.26 26.07
N LEU A 362 17.44 -1.00 25.65
CA LEU A 362 17.31 -0.58 24.26
C LEU A 362 18.63 -0.15 23.62
N ARG A 363 19.78 -0.36 24.30
CA ARG A 363 21.11 0.02 23.83
C ARG A 363 21.99 -1.20 23.54
N ARG A 364 21.49 -2.21 22.79
CA ARG A 364 22.20 -3.48 22.55
C ARG A 364 23.19 -3.41 21.41
N SER A 365 22.73 -3.11 20.21
CA SER A 365 23.62 -3.00 19.05
C SER A 365 23.16 -1.97 18.02
N LEU A 366 24.12 -1.49 17.23
CA LEU A 366 23.89 -0.64 16.08
C LEU A 366 24.55 -1.25 14.84
N THR A 367 23.76 -1.49 13.80
CA THR A 367 24.24 -1.92 12.49
C THR A 367 24.32 -0.73 11.55
N TRP A 368 25.49 -0.50 10.95
CA TRP A 368 25.75 0.62 10.05
C TRP A 368 26.33 0.15 8.72
N ASP A 369 26.34 1.06 7.72
CA ASP A 369 27.08 0.80 6.47
C ASP A 369 28.59 1.00 6.67
N GLN A 370 29.38 0.43 5.76
CA GLN A 370 30.82 0.59 5.76
C GLN A 370 31.23 1.97 5.22
N GLY A 371 30.88 3.02 5.92
CA GLY A 371 31.21 4.40 5.55
C GLY A 371 32.29 5.00 6.45
N ALA A 372 33.09 5.93 5.92
CA ALA A 372 34.11 6.66 6.67
C ALA A 372 33.51 7.50 7.82
N GLU A 373 32.22 7.78 7.76
CA GLU A 373 31.46 8.53 8.77
C GLU A 373 31.34 7.80 10.12
N LEU A 374 31.58 6.47 10.14
CA LEU A 374 31.62 5.71 11.39
C LEU A 374 33.03 5.14 11.71
N SER A 375 34.09 5.75 11.19
CA SER A 375 35.46 5.32 11.45
C SER A 375 35.86 5.39 12.96
N GLN A 376 35.13 6.18 13.77
CA GLN A 376 35.32 6.26 15.23
C GLN A 376 34.37 5.30 16.00
N HIS A 377 34.00 4.17 15.42
CA HIS A 377 33.09 3.18 16.03
C HIS A 377 33.59 2.61 17.35
N ALA A 378 34.91 2.43 17.51
CA ALA A 378 35.51 1.96 18.76
C ALA A 378 35.25 2.95 19.91
N GLN A 379 35.45 4.24 19.67
CA GLN A 379 35.16 5.28 20.65
C GLN A 379 33.65 5.35 20.96
N LEU A 380 32.78 5.28 19.94
CA LEU A 380 31.34 5.23 20.13
C LEU A 380 30.89 4.05 21.01
N ARG A 381 31.49 2.87 20.81
CA ARG A 381 31.25 1.69 21.66
C ARG A 381 31.65 1.94 23.13
N ILE A 382 32.77 2.56 23.35
CA ILE A 382 33.26 2.87 24.73
C ILE A 382 32.32 3.86 25.40
N GLU A 383 31.85 4.90 24.68
CA GLU A 383 31.03 5.97 25.24
C GLU A 383 29.57 5.53 25.50
N THR A 384 29.02 4.63 24.67
CA THR A 384 27.62 4.25 24.73
C THR A 384 27.34 2.85 25.25
N GLY A 385 28.30 1.98 25.28
CA GLY A 385 28.16 0.55 25.57
C GLY A 385 27.55 -0.27 24.43
N VAL A 386 27.15 0.39 23.33
CA VAL A 386 26.45 -0.24 22.19
C VAL A 386 27.42 -0.99 21.29
N GLN A 387 27.15 -2.24 20.98
CA GLN A 387 27.95 -3.03 20.04
C GLN A 387 27.70 -2.55 18.60
N ILE A 388 28.77 -2.31 17.84
CA ILE A 388 28.69 -1.81 16.48
C ILE A 388 29.02 -2.94 15.51
N TYR A 389 28.14 -3.12 14.51
CA TYR A 389 28.30 -4.09 13.43
C TYR A 389 28.22 -3.40 12.07
N PHE A 390 29.03 -3.82 11.12
CA PHE A 390 29.01 -3.31 9.75
C PHE A 390 28.39 -4.32 8.80
N CYS A 391 27.58 -3.82 7.89
CA CYS A 391 27.00 -4.64 6.83
C CYS A 391 28.07 -5.16 5.89
N ASP A 392 27.81 -6.34 5.33
CA ASP A 392 28.62 -6.84 4.23
C ASP A 392 28.52 -5.89 3.03
N PRO A 393 29.61 -5.77 2.30
CA PRO A 393 29.61 -5.00 1.07
C PRO A 393 28.52 -5.47 0.11
N HIS A 394 27.77 -4.53 -0.50
CA HIS A 394 26.70 -4.81 -1.45
C HIS A 394 25.50 -5.57 -0.92
N SER A 395 25.29 -5.62 0.40
CA SER A 395 24.21 -6.34 1.05
C SER A 395 23.15 -5.41 1.66
N PRO A 396 22.45 -4.58 0.85
CA PRO A 396 21.46 -3.62 1.34
C PRO A 396 20.29 -4.30 2.07
N TRP A 397 20.02 -5.57 1.78
CA TRP A 397 18.98 -6.34 2.47
C TRP A 397 19.26 -6.53 3.96
N GLN A 398 20.51 -6.44 4.40
CA GLN A 398 20.90 -6.54 5.81
C GLN A 398 20.40 -5.35 6.64
N ARG A 399 20.12 -4.21 5.99
CA ARG A 399 19.50 -3.01 6.57
C ARG A 399 18.12 -2.70 5.97
N GLY A 400 17.36 -3.71 5.63
CA GLY A 400 16.08 -3.56 4.96
C GLY A 400 15.05 -2.71 5.75
N THR A 401 15.20 -2.60 7.08
CA THR A 401 14.36 -1.75 7.91
C THR A 401 14.68 -0.28 7.66
N ASN A 402 15.96 0.06 7.66
CA ASN A 402 16.41 1.43 7.45
C ASN A 402 16.20 1.89 6.01
N GLU A 403 16.50 1.05 5.01
CA GLU A 403 16.26 1.37 3.60
C GLU A 403 14.78 1.71 3.33
N ASN A 404 13.85 0.93 3.89
CA ASN A 404 12.42 1.22 3.80
C ASN A 404 12.06 2.54 4.49
N THR A 405 12.62 2.83 5.65
CA THR A 405 12.40 4.06 6.40
C THR A 405 12.99 5.26 5.65
N ASN A 406 14.19 5.15 5.09
CA ASN A 406 14.79 6.19 4.24
C ASN A 406 13.91 6.48 3.01
N GLY A 407 13.30 5.45 2.41
CA GLY A 407 12.31 5.61 1.34
C GLY A 407 11.08 6.43 1.75
N LEU A 408 10.65 6.34 3.02
CA LEU A 408 9.58 7.15 3.58
C LEU A 408 10.06 8.57 3.91
N LEU A 409 11.26 8.69 4.48
CA LEU A 409 11.87 9.98 4.83
C LEU A 409 12.11 10.86 3.60
N ARG A 410 12.31 10.29 2.42
CA ARG A 410 12.37 11.05 1.15
C ARG A 410 11.07 11.78 0.78
N GLN A 411 10.01 11.57 1.51
CA GLN A 411 8.79 12.38 1.42
C GLN A 411 8.97 13.74 2.09
N TYR A 412 9.75 13.80 3.16
CA TYR A 412 10.06 14.99 3.94
C TYR A 412 11.37 15.65 3.49
N PHE A 413 12.33 14.83 3.12
CA PHE A 413 13.69 15.18 2.72
C PHE A 413 13.94 14.74 1.27
N PRO A 414 13.43 15.47 0.27
CA PRO A 414 13.58 15.09 -1.13
C PRO A 414 15.05 15.08 -1.56
N LYS A 415 15.39 14.21 -2.51
CA LYS A 415 16.72 14.23 -3.13
C LYS A 415 16.98 15.58 -3.80
N GLY A 416 18.17 16.11 -3.63
CA GLY A 416 18.55 17.39 -4.23
C GLY A 416 18.05 18.63 -3.45
N THR A 417 17.75 18.46 -2.16
CA THR A 417 17.51 19.57 -1.23
C THR A 417 18.64 19.67 -0.22
N ASP A 418 18.83 20.88 0.34
CA ASP A 418 19.74 21.11 1.43
C ASP A 418 19.09 20.63 2.74
N LEU A 419 19.75 19.70 3.41
CA LEU A 419 19.25 19.09 4.64
C LEU A 419 19.77 19.80 5.90
N SER A 420 20.78 20.65 5.78
CA SER A 420 21.35 21.42 6.91
C SER A 420 20.40 22.47 7.47
N MET A 421 19.40 22.85 6.70
CA MET A 421 18.42 23.88 7.10
C MET A 421 17.37 23.38 8.11
N HIS A 422 17.31 22.09 8.39
CA HIS A 422 16.33 21.52 9.30
C HIS A 422 16.81 21.57 10.74
N SER A 423 16.01 22.18 11.63
CA SER A 423 16.28 22.22 13.06
C SER A 423 16.07 20.85 13.73
N VAL A 424 16.58 20.71 14.96
CA VAL A 424 16.32 19.53 15.80
C VAL A 424 14.84 19.27 15.96
N ASP A 425 14.04 20.34 16.21
CA ASP A 425 12.59 20.22 16.39
C ASP A 425 11.88 19.77 15.10
N ALA A 426 12.33 20.25 13.94
CA ALA A 426 11.79 19.81 12.65
C ALA A 426 12.07 18.32 12.42
N LEU A 427 13.26 17.83 12.76
CA LEU A 427 13.61 16.42 12.68
C LEU A 427 12.80 15.58 13.68
N ALA A 428 12.64 16.04 14.90
CA ALA A 428 11.82 15.38 15.92
C ALA A 428 10.36 15.26 15.47
N ALA A 429 9.78 16.32 14.88
CA ALA A 429 8.42 16.29 14.34
C ALA A 429 8.26 15.29 13.18
N VAL A 430 9.26 15.17 12.30
CA VAL A 430 9.26 14.14 11.24
C VAL A 430 9.32 12.74 11.84
N ALA A 431 10.21 12.50 12.81
CA ALA A 431 10.34 11.23 13.51
C ALA A 431 9.01 10.85 14.21
N ALA A 432 8.42 11.77 14.95
CA ALA A 432 7.11 11.58 15.60
C ALA A 432 6.00 11.22 14.59
N THR A 433 5.96 11.89 13.45
CA THR A 433 5.01 11.58 12.38
C THR A 433 5.20 10.17 11.82
N LEU A 434 6.43 9.70 11.65
CA LEU A 434 6.70 8.33 11.18
C LEU A 434 6.38 7.29 12.25
N ASN A 435 6.68 7.60 13.51
CA ASN A 435 6.41 6.74 14.66
C ASN A 435 4.92 6.65 15.00
N GLY A 436 4.13 7.66 14.67
CA GLY A 436 2.66 7.66 14.78
C GLY A 436 1.92 7.00 13.61
N ARG A 437 2.60 6.39 12.62
CA ARG A 437 1.93 5.74 11.49
C ARG A 437 1.77 4.23 11.68
N PRO A 438 0.56 3.67 11.50
CA PRO A 438 0.35 2.23 11.56
C PRO A 438 1.23 1.48 10.55
N ARG A 439 1.85 0.38 11.00
CA ARG A 439 2.70 -0.48 10.18
C ARG A 439 2.11 -1.87 10.03
N LYS A 440 2.04 -2.35 8.80
CA LYS A 440 1.55 -3.70 8.51
C LYS A 440 2.36 -4.79 9.23
N THR A 441 3.68 -4.61 9.31
CA THR A 441 4.60 -5.53 9.99
C THR A 441 4.44 -5.57 11.51
N LEU A 442 3.76 -4.58 12.10
CA LEU A 442 3.44 -4.49 13.52
C LEU A 442 1.97 -4.83 13.82
N GLY A 443 1.29 -5.55 12.91
CA GLY A 443 -0.14 -5.82 13.07
C GLY A 443 -1.01 -4.56 13.07
N TRP A 444 -0.57 -3.51 12.36
CA TRP A 444 -1.21 -2.21 12.26
C TRP A 444 -1.13 -1.33 13.52
N ARG A 445 -0.30 -1.71 14.49
CA ARG A 445 0.15 -0.81 15.55
C ARG A 445 1.14 0.22 14.97
N THR A 446 1.28 1.33 15.67
CA THR A 446 2.32 2.33 15.35
C THR A 446 3.66 1.92 15.97
N PRO A 447 4.80 2.38 15.43
CA PRO A 447 6.10 2.20 16.07
C PRO A 447 6.17 2.71 17.49
N ALA A 448 5.52 3.84 17.79
CA ALA A 448 5.46 4.40 19.15
C ALA A 448 4.73 3.45 20.10
N GLU A 449 3.53 2.96 19.73
CA GLU A 449 2.78 1.98 20.53
C GLU A 449 3.59 0.70 20.78
N ALA A 450 4.26 0.20 19.74
CA ALA A 450 5.06 -1.00 19.87
C ALA A 450 6.28 -0.80 20.82
N LEU A 451 6.89 0.38 20.80
CA LEU A 451 7.97 0.71 21.74
C LEU A 451 7.44 0.85 23.17
N ASP A 452 6.32 1.56 23.36
CA ASP A 452 5.69 1.76 24.66
C ASP A 452 5.28 0.42 25.32
N GLU A 453 4.73 -0.53 24.55
CA GLU A 453 4.41 -1.87 25.05
C GLU A 453 5.66 -2.61 25.53
N LEU A 454 6.77 -2.54 24.80
CA LEU A 454 8.03 -3.15 25.19
C LEU A 454 8.59 -2.52 26.46
N MET A 455 8.51 -1.21 26.58
CA MET A 455 8.95 -0.50 27.80
C MET A 455 8.13 -0.91 29.02
N LYS A 456 6.82 -1.03 28.88
CA LYS A 456 5.92 -1.48 29.97
C LYS A 456 6.19 -2.93 30.37
N SER A 457 6.37 -3.83 29.41
CA SER A 457 6.67 -5.24 29.70
C SER A 457 8.02 -5.43 30.38
N ALA A 458 9.02 -4.65 30.02
CA ALA A 458 10.34 -4.66 30.67
C ALA A 458 10.26 -4.20 32.14
N HIS A 459 9.48 -3.16 32.43
CA HIS A 459 9.27 -2.71 33.82
C HIS A 459 8.52 -3.75 34.67
N THR A 460 7.53 -4.43 34.11
CA THR A 460 6.77 -5.47 34.83
C THR A 460 7.63 -6.69 35.13
N ALA A 461 8.53 -7.07 34.24
CA ALA A 461 9.45 -8.20 34.45
C ALA A 461 10.46 -7.92 35.58
N VAL A 462 10.94 -6.69 35.73
CA VAL A 462 11.85 -6.28 36.81
C VAL A 462 11.12 -6.25 38.17
N ALA A 463 9.83 -5.85 38.21
CA ALA A 463 9.05 -5.79 39.44
C ALA A 463 8.62 -7.18 39.98
N THR A 464 8.69 -8.24 39.15
CA THR A 464 8.34 -9.62 39.57
C THR A 464 9.56 -10.44 40.02
N THR A 465 10.77 -9.95 39.85
CA THR A 465 12.03 -10.60 40.23
C THR A 465 12.72 -9.95 41.45
N GLY A 466 12.11 -8.95 42.07
CA GLY A 466 12.46 -8.36 43.36
C GLY A 466 11.43 -8.77 44.40
#